data_e0fd759ddb9e56377e4f1598f69f4be6
#
_entry.id   e0fd759ddb9e56377e4f1598f69f4be6
#
_cell.length_a   1.000
_cell.length_b   1.000
_cell.length_c   1.000
_cell.angle_alpha   90.00
_cell.angle_beta   90.00
_cell.angle_gamma   90.00
#
_symmetry.space_group_name_H-M   'P 1'
#
loop_
_entity.id
_entity.type
_entity.pdbx_description
1 polymer ?
#
loop_
_entity_poly.entity_id
_entity_poly.type
_entity_poly.pdbx_seq_one_letter_code
_entity_poly.pdbx_strand_id
1 'polypeptide(L)'
;MVPILYSFRRCPYAMRARMAIILCSVRCELREILLSDKPEAMLEISPKGTVPVLQLQDRILDESMEVIEWALQQDSSKFHLYLEHEQKLSHDLIELFDTKFKYHLDRYKYASRFEETEDDHRLQCLNLL
;
A
#
# COMPACT_ATOMS: atom_id res chain seq x y z
N MET A 1 -4.30 -23.70 -1.08
CA MET A 1 -3.55 -22.77 -1.97
C MET A 1 -2.84 -21.73 -1.13
N VAL A 2 -1.58 -21.49 -1.40
CA VAL A 2 -0.85 -20.41 -0.76
C VAL A 2 -1.23 -19.09 -1.46
N PRO A 3 -1.58 -18.03 -0.73
CA PRO A 3 -1.82 -16.72 -1.34
C PRO A 3 -0.65 -16.21 -2.16
N ILE A 4 -0.94 -15.50 -3.24
CA ILE A 4 0.07 -14.93 -4.13
C ILE A 4 0.04 -13.41 -3.98
N LEU A 5 1.17 -12.82 -3.60
CA LEU A 5 1.33 -11.37 -3.47
C LEU A 5 2.16 -10.82 -4.64
N TYR A 6 1.52 -10.07 -5.53
CA TYR A 6 2.21 -9.27 -6.54
C TYR A 6 2.64 -7.96 -5.90
N SER A 7 3.92 -7.65 -6.03
CA SER A 7 4.55 -6.54 -5.33
C SER A 7 5.63 -5.90 -6.18
N PHE A 8 5.90 -4.64 -5.92
CA PHE A 8 7.05 -3.93 -6.45
C PHE A 8 7.87 -3.38 -5.28
N ARG A 9 9.15 -3.69 -5.26
CA ARG A 9 10.03 -3.44 -4.12
C ARG A 9 9.98 -2.00 -3.62
N ARG A 10 9.93 -1.01 -4.52
CA ARG A 10 9.97 0.41 -4.20
C ARG A 10 8.61 1.08 -4.05
N CYS A 11 7.52 0.36 -4.23
CA CYS A 11 6.19 0.90 -4.07
C CYS A 11 5.83 1.02 -2.58
N PRO A 12 5.56 2.22 -2.05
CA PRO A 12 5.23 2.40 -0.62
C PRO A 12 3.97 1.64 -0.20
N TYR A 13 2.97 1.55 -1.07
CA TYR A 13 1.75 0.80 -0.80
C TYR A 13 2.02 -0.70 -0.72
N ALA A 14 2.85 -1.24 -1.61
CA ALA A 14 3.27 -2.63 -1.54
C ALA A 14 4.19 -2.89 -0.33
N MET A 15 5.01 -1.92 0.07
CA MET A 15 5.84 -2.02 1.28
C MET A 15 4.98 -2.23 2.53
N ARG A 16 3.95 -1.41 2.75
CA ARG A 16 3.10 -1.54 3.93
C ARG A 16 2.32 -2.85 3.94
N ALA A 17 1.89 -3.34 2.79
CA ALA A 17 1.26 -4.65 2.66
C ALA A 17 2.23 -5.79 3.03
N ARG A 18 3.46 -5.75 2.52
CA ARG A 18 4.50 -6.75 2.89
C ARG A 18 4.80 -6.73 4.38
N MET A 19 4.88 -5.53 4.99
CA MET A 19 5.12 -5.39 6.42
C MET A 19 4.01 -6.07 7.23
N ALA A 20 2.75 -5.88 6.89
CA ALA A 20 1.63 -6.52 7.56
C ALA A 20 1.66 -8.05 7.41
N ILE A 21 1.95 -8.55 6.22
CA ILE A 21 2.09 -9.98 5.93
C ILE A 21 3.18 -10.61 6.81
N ILE A 22 4.34 -9.96 6.90
CA ILE A 22 5.46 -10.43 7.73
C ILE A 22 5.12 -10.36 9.21
N LEU A 23 4.57 -9.22 9.66
CA LEU A 23 4.19 -9.01 11.06
C LEU A 23 3.22 -10.08 11.56
N CYS A 24 2.27 -10.46 10.72
CA CYS A 24 1.25 -11.47 11.07
C CYS A 24 1.69 -12.90 10.71
N SER A 25 2.93 -13.10 10.31
CA SER A 25 3.50 -14.41 9.96
C SER A 25 2.67 -15.19 8.92
N VAL A 26 2.04 -14.45 8.01
CA VAL A 26 1.24 -15.04 6.93
C VAL A 26 2.18 -15.56 5.84
N ARG A 27 2.01 -16.84 5.51
CA ARG A 27 2.76 -17.45 4.41
C ARG A 27 2.10 -17.08 3.07
N CYS A 28 2.87 -16.49 2.17
CA CYS A 28 2.44 -16.22 0.81
C CYS A 28 3.59 -16.41 -0.19
N GLU A 29 3.26 -16.59 -1.45
CA GLU A 29 4.21 -16.56 -2.56
C GLU A 29 4.39 -15.10 -2.99
N LEU A 30 5.60 -14.59 -2.91
CA LEU A 30 5.93 -13.23 -3.35
C LEU A 30 6.32 -13.25 -4.83
N ARG A 31 5.64 -12.44 -5.63
CA ARG A 31 5.96 -12.21 -7.04
C ARG A 31 6.33 -10.74 -7.24
N GLU A 32 7.63 -10.50 -7.36
CA GLU A 32 8.14 -9.18 -7.73
C GLU A 32 7.83 -8.91 -9.20
N ILE A 33 7.31 -7.71 -9.50
CA ILE A 33 6.96 -7.32 -10.86
C ILE A 33 7.83 -6.17 -11.38
N LEU A 34 7.84 -5.99 -12.69
CA LEU A 34 8.34 -4.78 -13.35
C LEU A 34 7.14 -3.91 -13.74
N LEU A 35 7.15 -2.64 -13.33
CA LEU A 35 6.06 -1.71 -13.67
C LEU A 35 5.99 -1.42 -15.18
N SER A 36 7.11 -1.59 -15.88
CA SER A 36 7.20 -1.43 -17.33
C SER A 36 6.74 -2.67 -18.10
N ASP A 37 6.64 -3.81 -17.44
CA ASP A 37 6.24 -5.09 -18.04
C ASP A 37 5.46 -5.91 -17.01
N LYS A 38 4.19 -5.50 -16.80
CA LYS A 38 3.32 -6.13 -15.81
C LYS A 38 2.88 -7.51 -16.26
N PRO A 39 2.93 -8.53 -15.38
CA PRO A 39 2.50 -9.88 -15.71
C PRO A 39 1.04 -9.94 -16.15
N GLU A 40 0.78 -10.68 -17.24
CA GLU A 40 -0.59 -10.87 -17.73
C GLU A 40 -1.49 -11.48 -16.64
N ALA A 41 -1.00 -12.49 -15.91
CA ALA A 41 -1.73 -13.10 -14.81
C ALA A 41 -2.16 -12.10 -13.72
N MET A 42 -1.36 -11.08 -13.45
CA MET A 42 -1.74 -10.00 -12.53
C MET A 42 -2.83 -9.11 -13.13
N LEU A 43 -2.69 -8.75 -14.40
CA LEU A 43 -3.64 -7.86 -15.08
C LEU A 43 -5.02 -8.52 -15.29
N GLU A 44 -5.05 -9.84 -15.44
CA GLU A 44 -6.31 -10.61 -15.53
C GLU A 44 -7.12 -10.52 -14.23
N ILE A 45 -6.47 -10.59 -13.08
CA ILE A 45 -7.14 -10.55 -11.77
C ILE A 45 -7.33 -9.14 -11.22
N SER A 46 -6.50 -8.18 -11.64
CA SER A 46 -6.58 -6.78 -11.26
C SER A 46 -6.24 -5.88 -12.45
N PRO A 47 -7.25 -5.55 -13.30
CA PRO A 47 -7.03 -4.77 -14.52
C PRO A 47 -6.48 -3.36 -14.30
N LYS A 48 -6.67 -2.77 -13.11
CA LYS A 48 -6.08 -1.45 -12.80
C LYS A 48 -4.54 -1.45 -12.80
N GLY A 49 -3.93 -2.63 -12.69
CA GLY A 49 -2.49 -2.80 -12.86
C GLY A 49 -1.62 -2.13 -11.81
N THR A 50 -2.14 -1.86 -10.63
CA THR A 50 -1.38 -1.32 -9.49
C THR A 50 -0.97 -2.43 -8.53
N VAL A 51 0.07 -2.20 -7.75
CA VAL A 51 0.50 -3.09 -6.67
C VAL A 51 0.26 -2.42 -5.31
N PRO A 52 0.00 -3.17 -4.23
CA PRO A 52 -0.02 -4.64 -4.15
C PRO A 52 -1.28 -5.25 -4.74
N VAL A 53 -1.19 -6.51 -5.14
CA VAL A 53 -2.34 -7.38 -5.43
C VAL A 53 -2.13 -8.69 -4.67
N LEU A 54 -3.05 -9.03 -3.79
CA LEU A 54 -3.05 -10.29 -3.07
C LEU A 54 -4.15 -11.19 -3.62
N GLN A 55 -3.74 -12.29 -4.24
CA GLN A 55 -4.64 -13.32 -4.76
C GLN A 55 -4.88 -14.37 -3.68
N LEU A 56 -6.10 -14.43 -3.18
CA LEU A 56 -6.59 -15.47 -2.30
C LEU A 56 -7.33 -16.53 -3.11
N GLN A 57 -7.71 -17.61 -2.46
CA GLN A 57 -8.45 -18.68 -3.11
C GLN A 57 -9.85 -18.25 -3.57
N ASP A 58 -10.49 -17.39 -2.79
CA ASP A 58 -11.88 -16.98 -2.95
C ASP A 58 -12.06 -15.52 -3.43
N ARG A 59 -11.01 -14.72 -3.40
CA ARG A 59 -11.10 -13.29 -3.74
C ARG A 59 -9.74 -12.67 -4.04
N ILE A 60 -9.79 -11.46 -4.59
CA ILE A 60 -8.62 -10.64 -4.87
C ILE A 60 -8.68 -9.39 -3.98
N LEU A 61 -7.56 -9.05 -3.36
CA LEU A 61 -7.38 -7.81 -2.60
C LEU A 61 -6.35 -6.95 -3.35
N ASP A 62 -6.77 -5.84 -3.91
CA ASP A 62 -5.91 -4.98 -4.73
C ASP A 62 -5.73 -3.56 -4.17
N GLU A 63 -6.13 -3.36 -2.93
CA GLU A 63 -5.81 -2.18 -2.14
C GLU A 63 -4.93 -2.56 -0.96
N SER A 64 -3.88 -1.78 -0.69
CA SER A 64 -2.94 -2.10 0.38
C SER A 64 -3.59 -2.17 1.77
N MET A 65 -4.60 -1.33 2.03
CA MET A 65 -5.32 -1.36 3.31
C MET A 65 -6.14 -2.65 3.47
N GLU A 66 -6.75 -3.14 2.40
CA GLU A 66 -7.47 -4.43 2.45
C GLU A 66 -6.52 -5.60 2.74
N VAL A 67 -5.31 -5.55 2.17
CA VAL A 67 -4.28 -6.56 2.45
C VAL A 67 -3.84 -6.51 3.91
N ILE A 68 -3.64 -5.31 4.46
CA ILE A 68 -3.27 -5.11 5.87
C ILE A 68 -4.37 -5.64 6.79
N GLU A 69 -5.61 -5.25 6.57
CA GLU A 69 -6.76 -5.68 7.38
C GLU A 69 -6.93 -7.20 7.34
N TRP A 70 -6.82 -7.77 6.15
CA TRP A 70 -6.88 -9.22 5.99
C TRP A 70 -5.74 -9.92 6.75
N ALA A 71 -4.50 -9.43 6.63
CA ALA A 71 -3.35 -10.02 7.33
C ALA A 71 -3.54 -9.99 8.85
N LEU A 72 -4.01 -8.86 9.39
CA LEU A 72 -4.29 -8.73 10.83
C LEU A 72 -5.37 -9.70 11.30
N GLN A 73 -6.36 -10.00 10.47
CA GLN A 73 -7.38 -11.00 10.78
C GLN A 73 -6.83 -12.44 10.83
N GLN A 74 -5.71 -12.73 10.17
CA GLN A 74 -5.08 -14.05 10.21
C GLN A 74 -4.33 -14.32 11.53
N ASP A 75 -3.99 -13.28 12.27
CA ASP A 75 -3.31 -13.39 13.56
C ASP A 75 -4.07 -12.61 14.64
N SER A 76 -4.91 -13.32 15.39
CA SER A 76 -5.74 -12.71 16.45
C SER A 76 -4.90 -12.03 17.54
N SER A 77 -3.66 -12.45 17.74
CA SER A 77 -2.75 -11.81 18.71
C SER A 77 -2.31 -10.42 18.26
N LYS A 78 -2.36 -10.12 16.98
CA LYS A 78 -2.00 -8.81 16.39
C LYS A 78 -3.20 -7.91 16.19
N PHE A 79 -4.40 -8.47 16.15
CA PHE A 79 -5.63 -7.70 15.93
C PHE A 79 -5.88 -6.63 17.00
N HIS A 80 -5.40 -6.85 18.25
CA HIS A 80 -5.48 -5.89 19.33
C HIS A 80 -4.66 -4.60 19.10
N LEU A 81 -3.76 -4.60 18.12
CA LEU A 81 -3.06 -3.38 17.71
C LEU A 81 -4.02 -2.32 17.15
N TYR A 82 -5.25 -2.75 16.79
CA TYR A 82 -6.35 -1.88 16.43
C TYR A 82 -7.27 -1.65 17.64
N LEU A 83 -6.78 -0.99 18.67
CA LEU A 83 -7.62 -0.55 19.77
C LEU A 83 -8.58 0.54 19.29
N GLU A 84 -9.86 0.52 19.75
CA GLU A 84 -10.92 1.41 19.26
C GLU A 84 -10.53 2.89 19.27
N HIS A 85 -9.87 3.36 20.35
CA HIS A 85 -9.45 4.75 20.48
C HIS A 85 -8.26 5.14 19.60
N GLU A 86 -7.43 4.17 19.22
CA GLU A 86 -6.30 4.39 18.31
C GLU A 86 -6.68 4.22 16.86
N GLN A 87 -7.76 3.49 16.59
CA GLN A 87 -8.24 3.19 15.25
C GLN A 87 -8.59 4.45 14.48
N LYS A 88 -9.29 5.40 15.11
CA LYS A 88 -9.63 6.68 14.50
C LYS A 88 -8.38 7.49 14.14
N LEU A 89 -7.44 7.59 15.07
CA LEU A 89 -6.17 8.29 14.83
C LEU A 89 -5.39 7.64 13.69
N SER A 90 -5.34 6.31 13.64
CA SER A 90 -4.70 5.56 12.56
C SER A 90 -5.35 5.84 11.20
N HIS A 91 -6.67 5.82 11.13
CA HIS A 91 -7.41 6.16 9.91
C HIS A 91 -7.16 7.60 9.46
N ASP A 92 -7.20 8.55 10.39
CA ASP A 92 -6.96 9.98 10.08
C ASP A 92 -5.55 10.21 9.54
N LEU A 93 -4.53 9.56 10.12
CA LEU A 93 -3.15 9.63 9.66
C LEU A 93 -2.97 8.98 8.27
N ILE A 94 -3.55 7.81 8.05
CA ILE A 94 -3.50 7.12 6.76
C ILE A 94 -4.15 7.98 5.69
N GLU A 95 -5.34 8.54 5.96
CA GLU A 95 -6.02 9.44 5.03
C GLU A 95 -5.16 10.67 4.71
N LEU A 96 -4.59 11.30 5.72
CA LEU A 96 -3.71 12.46 5.54
C LEU A 96 -2.53 12.14 4.62
N PHE A 97 -1.84 11.01 4.86
CA PHE A 97 -0.66 10.64 4.08
C PHE A 97 -1.00 10.09 2.69
N ASP A 98 -2.12 9.40 2.54
CA ASP A 98 -2.56 8.87 1.24
C ASP A 98 -3.17 9.96 0.33
N THR A 99 -3.58 11.09 0.89
CA THR A 99 -4.19 12.20 0.13
C THR A 99 -3.31 13.44 0.11
N LYS A 100 -3.37 14.28 1.14
CA LYS A 100 -2.74 15.60 1.18
C LYS A 100 -1.21 15.53 1.11
N PHE A 101 -0.60 14.65 1.89
CA PHE A 101 0.85 14.47 1.87
C PHE A 101 1.31 13.91 0.51
N LYS A 102 0.62 12.87 0.01
CA LYS A 102 0.92 12.25 -1.28
C LYS A 102 0.79 13.23 -2.43
N TYR A 103 -0.22 14.11 -2.39
CA TYR A 103 -0.37 15.18 -3.38
C TYR A 103 0.89 16.05 -3.49
N HIS A 104 1.40 16.53 -2.36
CA HIS A 104 2.59 17.36 -2.34
C HIS A 104 3.86 16.57 -2.64
N LEU A 105 3.96 15.34 -2.12
CA LEU A 105 5.11 14.47 -2.34
C LEU A 105 5.31 14.16 -3.84
N ASP A 106 4.25 13.82 -4.56
CA ASP A 106 4.34 13.52 -5.99
C ASP A 106 4.78 14.74 -6.79
N ARG A 107 4.30 15.93 -6.43
CA ARG A 107 4.68 17.19 -7.07
C ARG A 107 6.11 17.58 -6.75
N TYR A 108 6.59 17.25 -5.57
CA TYR A 108 8.00 17.44 -5.21
C TYR A 108 8.91 16.45 -5.96
N LYS A 109 8.59 15.15 -5.90
CA LYS A 109 9.41 14.10 -6.51
C LYS A 109 9.39 14.12 -8.04
N TYR A 110 8.27 14.48 -8.62
CA TYR A 110 8.02 14.43 -10.06
C TYR A 110 7.60 15.78 -10.61
N ALA A 111 8.30 16.85 -10.17
CA ALA A 111 7.99 18.24 -10.51
C ALA A 111 7.87 18.48 -12.01
N SER A 112 8.62 17.74 -12.83
CA SER A 112 8.55 17.81 -14.30
C SER A 112 7.21 17.41 -14.91
N ARG A 113 6.36 16.70 -14.15
CA ARG A 113 5.01 16.29 -14.56
C ARG A 113 3.94 17.34 -14.22
N PHE A 114 4.30 18.36 -13.47
CA PHE A 114 3.39 19.39 -12.97
C PHE A 114 3.96 20.78 -13.24
N GLU A 115 3.10 21.79 -13.40
CA GLU A 115 3.48 23.17 -13.65
C GLU A 115 3.74 24.00 -12.37
N GLU A 116 4.04 23.33 -11.26
CA GLU A 116 4.23 23.96 -9.96
C GLU A 116 5.69 23.87 -9.50
N THR A 117 6.08 24.75 -8.55
CA THR A 117 7.44 24.77 -8.02
C THR A 117 7.67 23.62 -7.04
N GLU A 118 8.78 22.92 -7.20
CA GLU A 118 9.23 21.83 -6.35
C GLU A 118 9.37 22.24 -4.88
N ASP A 119 9.94 23.41 -4.62
CA ASP A 119 10.23 23.90 -3.28
C ASP A 119 8.97 24.16 -2.46
N ASP A 120 7.90 24.68 -3.07
CA ASP A 120 6.63 24.92 -2.38
C ASP A 120 6.02 23.60 -1.89
N HIS A 121 6.05 22.56 -2.70
CA HIS A 121 5.53 21.26 -2.33
C HIS A 121 6.39 20.54 -1.29
N ARG A 122 7.71 20.70 -1.36
CA ARG A 122 8.62 20.21 -0.32
C ARG A 122 8.28 20.84 1.05
N LEU A 123 8.07 22.15 1.10
CA LEU A 123 7.70 22.84 2.33
C LEU A 123 6.35 22.35 2.87
N GLN A 124 5.37 22.14 2.00
CA GLN A 124 4.06 21.59 2.40
C GLN A 124 4.18 20.18 2.99
N CYS A 125 5.03 19.32 2.41
CA CYS A 125 5.30 18.00 2.99
C CYS A 125 5.89 18.11 4.40
N LEU A 126 6.88 18.99 4.58
CA LEU A 126 7.53 19.19 5.87
C LEU A 126 6.55 19.70 6.94
N ASN A 127 5.64 20.58 6.55
CA ASN A 127 4.62 21.12 7.46
C ASN A 127 3.57 20.09 7.91
N LEU A 128 3.38 19.02 7.14
CA LEU A 128 2.45 17.92 7.47
C LEU A 128 3.07 16.85 8.37
N LEU A 129 4.38 16.84 8.52
CA LEU A 129 5.09 15.93 9.42
C LEU A 129 5.07 16.47 10.86
#